data_cff610505f614d5d1020aa0dc316865a
#
_entry.id   cff610505f614d5d1020aa0dc316865a
#
_cell.length_a   1.000
_cell.length_b   1.000
_cell.length_c   1.000
_cell.angle_alpha   90.00
_cell.angle_beta   90.00
_cell.angle_gamma   90.00
#
_symmetry.space_group_name_H-M   'P 1'
#
loop_
_entity.id
_entity.type
_entity.pdbx_description
1 polymer ?
#
loop_
_entity_poly.entity_id
_entity_poly.type
_entity_poly.pdbx_seq_one_letter_code
_entity_poly.pdbx_strand_id
1 'polypeptide(L)'
;MKKNQDYIVTIEDLSVEGEGIGKISEGELGNENGFPLFVKDTVIGDVAKVRVIKVKKNYGYGRLMEIITPSPNRVKPLCPVARQCGGCTLQCMTYEEQLKFKRRKVENNLRRIGGLKDIEVPMTLGMEKPWRYRNKAQVPFGLDKGGICAGFYAGRTHTIIDSEDCLIAPEINQTIIREIKSFMEEYHVAPYDEERGTGIVRHALIRVGFHTGQILVCLVINADSLPHADKLTERLIKIQGMTSVCLNINKKKTNVILGEKVVNLFGPGYLEDKIGEVTFQISPQSFFQVNPSQTEVLYKKALEFAGLTGQETVWDLYCGIGTISLFLARSAKKVYGVEIIPAAIEDARGNAARNGLDNTEFFVGKAEEVLPEWYEKRDSKEERHADVIVVDPPRKGCDSVLLDTITAMHPDRIVYVSCDSATLARDLKYLTEKVCSEGKEGEYRYQVEKVQPVDMFPWSAHVETVVLLSKLQQK
;
A
#
# COMPACT_ATOMS: atom_id res chain seq x y z
N MET A 1 -3.84 -30.60 22.67
CA MET A 1 -4.22 -29.18 22.89
C MET A 1 -5.74 -29.02 22.91
N LYS A 2 -6.28 -28.30 23.90
CA LYS A 2 -7.73 -28.08 24.03
C LYS A 2 -8.06 -26.58 23.91
N LYS A 3 -9.19 -26.26 23.28
CA LYS A 3 -9.72 -24.90 23.26
C LYS A 3 -9.99 -24.43 24.70
N ASN A 4 -9.76 -23.14 24.98
CA ASN A 4 -9.89 -22.47 26.28
C ASN A 4 -8.87 -22.91 27.36
N GLN A 5 -7.83 -23.63 27.00
CA GLN A 5 -6.71 -23.95 27.88
C GLN A 5 -5.61 -22.88 27.77
N ASP A 6 -4.97 -22.56 28.88
CA ASP A 6 -3.87 -21.60 28.96
C ASP A 6 -2.54 -22.33 28.84
N TYR A 7 -1.59 -21.74 28.09
CA TYR A 7 -0.22 -22.22 27.92
C TYR A 7 0.76 -21.06 28.06
N ILE A 8 1.98 -21.40 28.47
CA ILE A 8 3.12 -20.47 28.45
C ILE A 8 3.91 -20.75 27.18
N VAL A 9 4.12 -19.73 26.37
CA VAL A 9 4.89 -19.86 25.13
C VAL A 9 5.91 -18.73 25.01
N THR A 10 7.08 -19.05 24.46
CA THR A 10 8.06 -18.06 24.02
C THR A 10 7.75 -17.70 22.57
N ILE A 11 7.70 -16.42 22.24
CA ILE A 11 7.48 -15.95 20.88
C ILE A 11 8.81 -15.98 20.14
N GLU A 12 8.90 -16.87 19.15
CA GLU A 12 10.13 -17.14 18.39
C GLU A 12 10.19 -16.37 17.06
N ASP A 13 9.02 -16.07 16.45
CA ASP A 13 8.93 -15.43 15.13
C ASP A 13 7.62 -14.64 15.01
N LEU A 14 7.44 -13.97 13.88
CA LEU A 14 6.19 -13.27 13.50
C LEU A 14 5.65 -13.82 12.18
N SER A 15 4.32 -13.91 12.12
CA SER A 15 3.61 -14.23 10.89
C SER A 15 3.70 -13.07 9.88
N VAL A 16 3.31 -13.31 8.64
CA VAL A 16 3.22 -12.28 7.59
C VAL A 16 2.27 -11.12 7.96
N GLU A 17 1.34 -11.36 8.88
CA GLU A 17 0.38 -10.37 9.40
C GLU A 17 0.89 -9.66 10.68
N GLY A 18 2.07 -10.04 11.19
CA GLY A 18 2.65 -9.50 12.42
C GLY A 18 2.13 -10.13 13.72
N GLU A 19 1.41 -11.27 13.64
CA GLU A 19 1.07 -12.05 14.83
C GLU A 19 2.31 -12.82 15.30
N GLY A 20 2.61 -12.81 16.59
CA GLY A 20 3.71 -13.63 17.13
C GLY A 20 3.45 -15.11 16.96
N ILE A 21 4.50 -15.86 16.72
CA ILE A 21 4.49 -17.32 16.61
C ILE A 21 5.24 -17.89 17.82
N GLY A 22 4.50 -18.56 18.70
CA GLY A 22 5.06 -19.35 19.80
C GLY A 22 4.69 -20.81 19.61
N LYS A 23 5.48 -21.72 20.21
CA LYS A 23 5.22 -23.16 20.16
C LYS A 23 4.88 -23.71 21.54
N ILE A 24 3.87 -24.59 21.59
CA ILE A 24 3.61 -25.39 22.78
C ILE A 24 4.55 -26.59 22.77
N SER A 25 5.31 -26.78 23.85
CA SER A 25 6.39 -27.79 23.96
C SER A 25 5.85 -29.23 23.91
N GLU A 26 6.75 -30.15 23.56
CA GLU A 26 6.51 -31.56 23.22
C GLU A 26 5.83 -32.40 24.31
N GLY A 27 6.12 -32.16 25.58
CA GLY A 27 5.60 -32.96 26.69
C GLY A 27 4.09 -32.98 26.84
N GLU A 28 3.41 -31.97 26.23
CA GLU A 28 1.95 -31.82 26.31
C GLU A 28 1.23 -32.37 25.06
N LEU A 29 1.90 -32.62 23.93
CA LEU A 29 1.25 -32.93 22.63
C LEU A 29 1.88 -34.05 21.81
N GLY A 30 3.04 -34.62 22.23
CA GLY A 30 3.70 -35.77 21.55
C GLY A 30 4.23 -35.44 20.12
N ASN A 31 4.53 -34.18 19.82
CA ASN A 31 5.03 -33.75 18.53
C ASN A 31 6.42 -33.10 18.67
N GLU A 32 7.46 -33.69 18.06
CA GLU A 32 8.89 -33.30 18.22
C GLU A 32 9.20 -31.84 17.87
N ASN A 33 8.37 -31.17 17.06
CA ASN A 33 8.57 -29.78 16.63
C ASN A 33 7.71 -28.75 17.40
N GLY A 34 6.93 -29.19 18.40
CA GLY A 34 5.93 -28.37 19.08
C GLY A 34 4.75 -27.95 18.18
N PHE A 35 3.70 -27.37 18.76
CA PHE A 35 2.52 -26.95 18.04
C PHE A 35 2.47 -25.42 17.92
N PRO A 36 2.51 -24.84 16.68
CA PRO A 36 2.55 -23.39 16.52
C PRO A 36 1.23 -22.72 16.92
N LEU A 37 1.34 -21.63 17.69
CA LEU A 37 0.26 -20.71 18.01
C LEU A 37 0.54 -19.33 17.44
N PHE A 38 -0.44 -18.74 16.75
CA PHE A 38 -0.44 -17.35 16.33
C PHE A 38 -1.08 -16.50 17.42
N VAL A 39 -0.37 -15.51 17.91
CA VAL A 39 -0.77 -14.68 19.05
C VAL A 39 -0.61 -13.20 18.71
N LYS A 40 -1.71 -12.46 18.70
CA LYS A 40 -1.68 -11.00 18.48
C LYS A 40 -1.03 -10.27 19.66
N ASP A 41 -0.52 -9.08 19.40
CA ASP A 41 0.04 -8.14 20.39
C ASP A 41 1.25 -8.72 21.13
N THR A 42 2.00 -9.60 20.49
CA THR A 42 3.24 -10.17 21.02
C THR A 42 4.44 -9.81 20.14
N VAL A 43 5.62 -9.83 20.73
CA VAL A 43 6.90 -9.45 20.11
C VAL A 43 7.86 -10.63 20.23
N ILE A 44 8.75 -10.82 19.26
CA ILE A 44 9.79 -11.85 19.33
C ILE A 44 10.60 -11.70 20.63
N GLY A 45 10.72 -12.78 21.39
CA GLY A 45 11.39 -12.82 22.68
C GLY A 45 10.46 -12.63 23.89
N ASP A 46 9.17 -12.33 23.69
CA ASP A 46 8.21 -12.35 24.80
C ASP A 46 8.00 -13.78 25.32
N VAL A 47 7.95 -13.94 26.63
CA VAL A 47 7.36 -15.12 27.28
C VAL A 47 5.94 -14.74 27.70
N ALA A 48 4.95 -15.41 27.14
CA ALA A 48 3.56 -15.01 27.26
C ALA A 48 2.66 -16.16 27.73
N LYS A 49 1.71 -15.84 28.62
CA LYS A 49 0.57 -16.70 28.92
C LYS A 49 -0.51 -16.48 27.86
N VAL A 50 -0.88 -17.56 27.17
CA VAL A 50 -1.75 -17.51 26.01
C VAL A 50 -2.91 -18.49 26.17
N ARG A 51 -4.15 -18.04 25.96
CA ARG A 51 -5.35 -18.90 25.92
C ARG A 51 -5.66 -19.33 24.50
N VAL A 52 -5.74 -20.62 24.26
CA VAL A 52 -6.09 -21.15 22.93
C VAL A 52 -7.57 -20.85 22.62
N ILE A 53 -7.80 -20.11 21.54
CA ILE A 53 -9.15 -19.72 21.09
C ILE A 53 -9.63 -20.55 19.89
N LYS A 54 -8.70 -21.04 19.06
CA LYS A 54 -9.03 -21.85 17.88
C LYS A 54 -7.91 -22.81 17.56
N VAL A 55 -8.28 -24.06 17.27
CA VAL A 55 -7.36 -25.13 16.87
C VAL A 55 -7.63 -25.50 15.42
N LYS A 56 -6.56 -25.62 14.64
CA LYS A 56 -6.52 -26.17 13.29
C LYS A 56 -5.67 -27.43 13.26
N LYS A 57 -5.60 -28.12 12.12
CA LYS A 57 -4.83 -29.39 11.99
C LYS A 57 -3.36 -29.23 12.38
N ASN A 58 -2.70 -28.17 11.92
CA ASN A 58 -1.24 -27.98 12.05
C ASN A 58 -0.84 -26.74 12.86
N TYR A 59 -1.78 -25.93 13.33
CA TYR A 59 -1.53 -24.69 14.08
C TYR A 59 -2.78 -24.27 14.86
N GLY A 60 -2.62 -23.28 15.73
CA GLY A 60 -3.74 -22.68 16.46
C GLY A 60 -3.63 -21.17 16.57
N TYR A 61 -4.69 -20.56 17.11
CA TYR A 61 -4.72 -19.16 17.47
C TYR A 61 -4.85 -19.02 18.97
N GLY A 62 -4.04 -18.15 19.55
CA GLY A 62 -4.05 -17.83 20.95
C GLY A 62 -4.42 -16.38 21.22
N ARG A 63 -5.10 -16.15 22.33
CA ARG A 63 -5.33 -14.82 22.89
C ARG A 63 -4.29 -14.56 23.96
N LEU A 64 -3.57 -13.44 23.82
CA LEU A 64 -2.64 -12.98 24.84
C LEU A 64 -3.41 -12.66 26.13
N MET A 65 -3.07 -13.34 27.22
CA MET A 65 -3.62 -13.11 28.55
C MET A 65 -2.68 -12.23 29.37
N GLU A 66 -1.37 -12.54 29.36
CA GLU A 66 -0.36 -11.85 30.16
C GLU A 66 1.01 -11.98 29.49
N ILE A 67 1.85 -10.95 29.60
CA ILE A 67 3.28 -11.01 29.30
C ILE A 67 4.01 -11.33 30.61
N ILE A 68 4.58 -12.51 30.69
CA ILE A 68 5.35 -12.98 31.88
C ILE A 68 6.74 -12.33 31.89
N THR A 69 7.44 -12.42 30.77
CA THR A 69 8.75 -11.79 30.57
C THR A 69 8.69 -11.00 29.27
N PRO A 70 8.77 -9.66 29.33
CA PRO A 70 8.74 -8.85 28.11
C PRO A 70 10.04 -9.00 27.31
N SER A 71 9.93 -9.00 25.99
CA SER A 71 11.06 -8.81 25.09
C SER A 71 11.74 -7.47 25.33
N PRO A 72 13.08 -7.35 25.18
CA PRO A 72 13.76 -6.05 25.22
C PRO A 72 13.28 -5.08 24.10
N ASN A 73 12.69 -5.62 23.03
CA ASN A 73 12.13 -4.84 21.93
C ASN A 73 10.64 -4.51 22.11
N ARG A 74 10.04 -4.87 23.25
CA ARG A 74 8.64 -4.54 23.54
C ARG A 74 8.53 -3.10 24.03
N VAL A 75 7.54 -2.39 23.47
CA VAL A 75 7.16 -1.03 23.89
C VAL A 75 5.66 -0.95 24.16
N LYS A 76 5.27 0.02 24.98
CA LYS A 76 3.84 0.34 25.14
C LYS A 76 3.34 1.10 23.90
N PRO A 77 2.28 0.63 23.24
CA PRO A 77 1.68 1.35 22.13
C PRO A 77 1.27 2.78 22.54
N LEU A 78 1.57 3.77 21.69
CA LEU A 78 1.17 5.15 21.92
C LEU A 78 -0.32 5.37 21.59
N CYS A 79 -0.85 4.65 20.59
CA CYS A 79 -2.27 4.74 20.24
C CYS A 79 -3.13 4.01 21.28
N PRO A 80 -4.11 4.68 21.93
CA PRO A 80 -4.92 4.07 22.98
C PRO A 80 -5.80 2.93 22.48
N VAL A 81 -6.13 2.92 21.18
CA VAL A 81 -6.98 1.89 20.55
C VAL A 81 -6.17 0.86 19.74
N ALA A 82 -4.84 0.83 19.85
CA ALA A 82 -3.95 -0.02 19.03
C ALA A 82 -4.33 -1.51 19.08
N ARG A 83 -4.77 -2.04 20.23
CA ARG A 83 -5.17 -3.44 20.38
C ARG A 83 -6.53 -3.77 19.72
N GLN A 84 -7.38 -2.77 19.54
CA GLN A 84 -8.73 -2.92 19.00
C GLN A 84 -8.77 -2.61 17.50
N CYS A 85 -8.12 -1.53 17.10
CA CYS A 85 -8.04 -1.08 15.71
C CYS A 85 -7.25 -2.07 14.84
N GLY A 86 -7.75 -2.37 13.64
CA GLY A 86 -7.08 -3.25 12.68
C GLY A 86 -5.98 -2.59 11.84
N GLY A 87 -5.73 -1.28 12.01
CA GLY A 87 -4.83 -0.51 11.14
C GLY A 87 -3.33 -0.71 11.42
N CYS A 88 -2.95 -0.76 12.71
CA CYS A 88 -1.56 -0.85 13.16
C CYS A 88 -1.33 -2.13 13.96
N THR A 89 -0.59 -3.09 13.42
CA THR A 89 -0.39 -4.43 14.03
C THR A 89 0.91 -4.56 14.81
N LEU A 90 1.87 -3.63 14.65
CA LEU A 90 3.22 -3.73 15.22
C LEU A 90 3.54 -2.65 16.27
N GLN A 91 2.56 -1.92 16.79
CA GLN A 91 2.83 -0.82 17.75
C GLN A 91 3.40 -1.28 19.11
N CYS A 92 3.32 -2.56 19.45
CA CYS A 92 3.93 -3.09 20.65
C CYS A 92 5.43 -3.39 20.51
N MET A 93 6.03 -3.12 19.35
CA MET A 93 7.42 -3.39 19.00
C MET A 93 8.16 -2.09 18.70
N THR A 94 9.45 -2.00 19.09
CA THR A 94 10.33 -0.88 18.71
C THR A 94 10.39 -0.73 17.20
N TYR A 95 10.54 0.50 16.71
CA TYR A 95 10.57 0.74 15.28
C TYR A 95 11.75 0.07 14.56
N GLU A 96 12.90 0.01 15.23
CA GLU A 96 14.08 -0.70 14.70
C GLU A 96 13.81 -2.20 14.49
N GLU A 97 13.12 -2.86 15.44
CA GLU A 97 12.80 -4.28 15.28
C GLU A 97 11.74 -4.51 14.20
N GLN A 98 10.83 -3.57 13.98
CA GLN A 98 9.92 -3.61 12.84
C GLN A 98 10.69 -3.60 11.51
N LEU A 99 11.71 -2.76 11.36
CA LEU A 99 12.54 -2.70 10.15
C LEU A 99 13.31 -4.02 9.92
N LYS A 100 13.85 -4.62 10.98
CA LYS A 100 14.48 -5.95 10.92
C LYS A 100 13.47 -7.03 10.53
N PHE A 101 12.27 -7.01 11.10
CA PHE A 101 11.20 -7.95 10.75
C PHE A 101 10.83 -7.84 9.27
N LYS A 102 10.65 -6.64 8.76
CA LYS A 102 10.31 -6.38 7.34
C LYS A 102 11.42 -6.86 6.40
N ARG A 103 12.69 -6.61 6.74
CA ARG A 103 13.83 -7.19 6.03
C ARG A 103 13.76 -8.72 6.00
N ARG A 104 13.63 -9.37 7.17
CA ARG A 104 13.56 -10.84 7.27
C ARG A 104 12.39 -11.42 6.47
N LYS A 105 11.24 -10.74 6.47
CA LYS A 105 10.06 -11.14 5.70
C LYS A 105 10.38 -11.18 4.19
N VAL A 106 11.00 -10.13 3.66
CA VAL A 106 11.41 -10.07 2.23
C VAL A 106 12.44 -11.17 1.94
N GLU A 107 13.50 -11.27 2.74
CA GLU A 107 14.57 -12.26 2.58
C GLU A 107 14.02 -13.70 2.60
N ASN A 108 13.15 -14.03 3.56
CA ASN A 108 12.54 -15.34 3.67
C ASN A 108 11.68 -15.70 2.43
N ASN A 109 10.90 -14.74 1.92
CA ASN A 109 10.07 -14.97 0.73
C ASN A 109 10.93 -15.15 -0.53
N LEU A 110 11.96 -14.32 -0.71
CA LEU A 110 12.88 -14.45 -1.85
C LEU A 110 13.61 -15.80 -1.85
N ARG A 111 14.06 -16.26 -0.68
CA ARG A 111 14.76 -17.56 -0.55
C ARG A 111 13.82 -18.74 -0.70
N ARG A 112 12.66 -18.75 -0.03
CA ARG A 112 11.76 -19.92 0.05
C ARG A 112 10.84 -20.05 -1.15
N ILE A 113 10.29 -18.94 -1.65
CA ILE A 113 9.36 -18.90 -2.80
C ILE A 113 10.15 -18.66 -4.08
N GLY A 114 11.02 -17.63 -4.06
CA GLY A 114 11.81 -17.21 -5.22
C GLY A 114 12.96 -18.15 -5.59
N GLY A 115 13.40 -19.02 -4.66
CA GLY A 115 14.56 -19.89 -4.88
C GLY A 115 15.91 -19.16 -4.88
N LEU A 116 15.93 -17.86 -4.54
CA LEU A 116 17.10 -16.98 -4.55
C LEU A 116 17.90 -17.15 -3.24
N LYS A 117 18.66 -18.26 -3.14
CA LYS A 117 19.32 -18.66 -1.87
C LYS A 117 20.41 -17.69 -1.41
N ASP A 118 21.17 -17.12 -2.34
CA ASP A 118 22.35 -16.28 -2.08
C ASP A 118 22.04 -14.78 -2.15
N ILE A 119 20.76 -14.42 -2.24
CA ILE A 119 20.37 -13.00 -2.32
C ILE A 119 20.66 -12.27 -1.01
N GLU A 120 21.36 -11.16 -1.11
CA GLU A 120 21.55 -10.24 0.02
C GLU A 120 20.41 -9.21 0.05
N VAL A 121 19.72 -9.14 1.18
CA VAL A 121 18.66 -8.15 1.41
C VAL A 121 19.17 -7.15 2.45
N PRO A 122 19.41 -5.88 2.07
CA PRO A 122 19.87 -4.86 3.01
C PRO A 122 18.77 -4.48 4.01
N MET A 123 19.14 -3.68 5.02
CA MET A 123 18.16 -3.17 5.99
C MET A 123 17.04 -2.41 5.29
N THR A 124 15.83 -2.57 5.80
CA THR A 124 14.67 -1.81 5.34
C THR A 124 14.89 -0.32 5.57
N LEU A 125 14.71 0.48 4.53
CA LEU A 125 14.77 1.94 4.64
C LEU A 125 13.55 2.44 5.42
N GLY A 126 13.77 2.93 6.63
CA GLY A 126 12.74 3.42 7.53
C GLY A 126 12.57 4.94 7.49
N MET A 127 11.66 5.44 8.32
CA MET A 127 11.41 6.87 8.53
C MET A 127 12.14 7.34 9.81
N GLU A 128 12.61 8.57 9.80
CA GLU A 128 13.10 9.22 11.02
C GLU A 128 11.95 9.49 12.01
N LYS A 129 10.80 9.93 11.48
CA LYS A 129 9.57 10.20 12.26
C LYS A 129 8.42 9.36 11.71
N PRO A 130 8.21 8.12 12.21
CA PRO A 130 7.25 7.19 11.63
C PRO A 130 5.78 7.43 12.04
N TRP A 131 5.44 8.64 12.47
CA TRP A 131 4.10 9.08 12.83
C TRP A 131 3.61 10.19 11.91
N ARG A 132 2.28 10.40 11.85
CA ARG A 132 1.65 11.48 11.05
C ARG A 132 2.00 11.45 9.56
N TYR A 133 2.38 10.29 9.03
CA TYR A 133 2.90 10.15 7.66
C TYR A 133 1.83 9.97 6.59
N ARG A 134 0.60 9.58 6.97
CA ARG A 134 -0.40 9.11 6.02
C ARG A 134 -1.24 10.26 5.48
N ASN A 135 -1.04 10.62 4.22
CA ASN A 135 -1.72 11.73 3.55
C ASN A 135 -3.19 11.46 3.17
N LYS A 136 -3.66 10.22 3.30
CA LYS A 136 -5.05 9.83 2.98
C LYS A 136 -5.65 8.99 4.09
N ALA A 137 -6.83 9.36 4.57
CA ALA A 137 -7.67 8.57 5.45
C ALA A 137 -9.06 8.36 4.84
N GLN A 138 -9.61 7.17 5.04
CA GLN A 138 -11.01 6.84 4.71
C GLN A 138 -11.66 6.39 6.00
N VAL A 139 -12.38 7.30 6.63
CA VAL A 139 -12.91 7.15 7.99
C VAL A 139 -14.39 6.77 7.92
N PRO A 140 -14.78 5.55 8.30
CA PRO A 140 -16.18 5.16 8.38
C PRO A 140 -16.90 5.87 9.53
N PHE A 141 -18.19 6.13 9.33
CA PHE A 141 -19.13 6.62 10.34
C PHE A 141 -20.16 5.56 10.67
N GLY A 142 -20.54 5.49 11.93
CA GLY A 142 -21.53 4.54 12.43
C GLY A 142 -22.20 5.02 13.69
N LEU A 143 -23.00 4.16 14.30
CA LEU A 143 -23.63 4.38 15.60
C LEU A 143 -23.07 3.40 16.62
N ASP A 144 -22.77 3.89 17.79
CA ASP A 144 -22.50 3.10 18.98
C ASP A 144 -23.42 3.51 20.15
N LYS A 145 -23.13 3.03 21.36
CA LYS A 145 -23.92 3.39 22.57
C LYS A 145 -23.84 4.87 22.95
N GLY A 146 -22.83 5.57 22.49
CA GLY A 146 -22.57 6.99 22.78
C GLY A 146 -23.11 7.95 21.70
N GLY A 147 -23.66 7.43 20.59
CA GLY A 147 -24.14 8.23 19.46
C GLY A 147 -23.36 7.97 18.17
N ILE A 148 -23.10 9.02 17.39
CA ILE A 148 -22.35 8.92 16.14
C ILE A 148 -20.87 8.67 16.47
N CYS A 149 -20.33 7.52 16.02
CA CYS A 149 -18.93 7.16 16.12
C CYS A 149 -18.21 7.28 14.74
N ALA A 150 -16.91 7.59 14.79
CA ALA A 150 -16.04 7.66 13.62
C ALA A 150 -14.65 7.14 13.98
N GLY A 151 -14.04 6.33 13.10
CA GLY A 151 -12.73 5.75 13.41
C GLY A 151 -12.33 4.72 12.37
N PHE A 152 -11.78 3.59 12.80
CA PHE A 152 -11.38 2.51 11.90
C PHE A 152 -11.94 1.17 12.36
N TYR A 153 -12.05 0.23 11.44
CA TYR A 153 -12.58 -1.09 11.75
C TYR A 153 -11.66 -1.90 12.66
N ALA A 154 -12.26 -2.62 13.61
CA ALA A 154 -11.57 -3.66 14.35
C ALA A 154 -11.11 -4.76 13.38
N GLY A 155 -9.96 -5.34 13.66
CA GLY A 155 -9.35 -6.33 12.76
C GLY A 155 -10.31 -7.48 12.42
N ARG A 156 -10.50 -7.74 11.13
CA ARG A 156 -11.37 -8.80 10.57
C ARG A 156 -12.86 -8.62 10.88
N THR A 157 -13.30 -7.41 11.17
CA THR A 157 -14.73 -7.08 11.39
C THR A 157 -15.07 -5.74 10.75
N HIS A 158 -16.38 -5.40 10.73
CA HIS A 158 -16.88 -4.08 10.33
C HIS A 158 -17.29 -3.24 11.56
N THR A 159 -16.90 -3.66 12.76
CA THR A 159 -17.12 -2.86 13.96
C THR A 159 -16.19 -1.66 13.96
N ILE A 160 -16.75 -0.46 13.99
CA ILE A 160 -15.98 0.80 14.05
C ILE A 160 -15.46 0.96 15.48
N ILE A 161 -14.17 1.18 15.62
CA ILE A 161 -13.53 1.59 16.86
C ILE A 161 -13.47 3.10 16.83
N ASP A 162 -14.30 3.74 17.64
CA ASP A 162 -14.31 5.21 17.76
C ASP A 162 -12.93 5.69 18.20
N SER A 163 -12.38 6.64 17.48
CA SER A 163 -11.05 7.16 17.75
C SER A 163 -11.01 8.63 17.38
N GLU A 164 -10.78 9.48 18.38
CA GLU A 164 -10.67 10.92 18.16
C GLU A 164 -9.43 11.28 17.35
N ASP A 165 -8.33 10.53 17.49
CA ASP A 165 -7.08 10.83 16.83
C ASP A 165 -6.38 9.55 16.32
N CYS A 166 -6.00 9.56 15.06
CA CYS A 166 -5.19 8.51 14.45
C CYS A 166 -3.74 8.97 14.32
N LEU A 167 -2.84 8.43 15.14
CA LEU A 167 -1.44 8.89 15.22
C LEU A 167 -0.63 8.75 13.94
N ILE A 168 -1.09 7.98 12.94
CA ILE A 168 -0.44 7.89 11.63
C ILE A 168 -1.02 8.89 10.61
N ALA A 169 -2.20 9.47 10.87
CA ALA A 169 -2.83 10.49 10.03
C ALA A 169 -2.46 11.91 10.50
N PRO A 170 -2.53 12.94 9.65
CA PRO A 170 -2.35 14.33 10.04
C PRO A 170 -3.33 14.75 11.15
N GLU A 171 -2.89 15.59 12.05
CA GLU A 171 -3.71 16.07 13.19
C GLU A 171 -4.99 16.78 12.75
N ILE A 172 -4.94 17.46 11.61
CA ILE A 172 -6.10 18.18 11.06
C ILE A 172 -7.30 17.25 10.78
N ASN A 173 -7.06 15.94 10.56
CA ASN A 173 -8.13 14.98 10.38
C ASN A 173 -9.08 14.92 11.58
N GLN A 174 -8.56 15.11 12.80
CA GLN A 174 -9.36 15.15 14.02
C GLN A 174 -10.36 16.31 13.98
N THR A 175 -9.92 17.49 13.57
CA THR A 175 -10.80 18.67 13.42
C THR A 175 -11.87 18.42 12.36
N ILE A 176 -11.48 17.89 11.20
CA ILE A 176 -12.41 17.59 10.11
C ILE A 176 -13.49 16.59 10.55
N ILE A 177 -13.07 15.51 11.23
CA ILE A 177 -14.00 14.48 11.71
C ILE A 177 -14.98 15.05 12.74
N ARG A 178 -14.50 15.89 13.67
CA ARG A 178 -15.37 16.56 14.66
C ARG A 178 -16.40 17.47 13.99
N GLU A 179 -16.01 18.27 13.01
CA GLU A 179 -16.93 19.12 12.27
C GLU A 179 -18.00 18.31 11.54
N ILE A 180 -17.63 17.18 10.91
CA ILE A 180 -18.58 16.30 10.26
C ILE A 180 -19.53 15.64 11.28
N LYS A 181 -19.02 15.13 12.42
CA LYS A 181 -19.86 14.56 13.49
C LYS A 181 -20.85 15.59 14.02
N SER A 182 -20.38 16.81 14.37
CA SER A 182 -21.22 17.90 14.88
C SER A 182 -22.28 18.32 13.85
N PHE A 183 -21.94 18.40 12.57
CA PHE A 183 -22.89 18.64 11.49
C PHE A 183 -23.97 17.53 11.44
N MET A 184 -23.57 16.27 11.49
CA MET A 184 -24.49 15.13 11.43
C MET A 184 -25.46 15.13 12.62
N GLU A 185 -24.99 15.49 13.82
CA GLU A 185 -25.81 15.58 15.03
C GLU A 185 -26.79 16.75 14.93
N GLU A 186 -26.33 17.94 14.57
CA GLU A 186 -27.15 19.15 14.50
C GLU A 186 -28.26 19.06 13.46
N TYR A 187 -27.95 18.49 12.29
CA TYR A 187 -28.92 18.38 11.19
C TYR A 187 -29.59 17.01 11.09
N HIS A 188 -29.41 16.14 12.10
CA HIS A 188 -30.00 14.80 12.17
C HIS A 188 -29.68 13.93 10.95
N VAL A 189 -28.47 14.03 10.41
CA VAL A 189 -27.99 13.23 9.29
C VAL A 189 -27.46 11.89 9.81
N ALA A 190 -28.18 10.80 9.55
CA ALA A 190 -27.84 9.48 10.06
C ALA A 190 -26.59 8.89 9.36
N PRO A 191 -25.66 8.25 10.09
CA PRO A 191 -24.62 7.44 9.49
C PRO A 191 -25.22 6.20 8.84
N TYR A 192 -24.49 5.62 7.86
CA TYR A 192 -24.92 4.44 7.13
C TYR A 192 -24.82 3.17 7.98
N ASP A 193 -25.90 2.43 8.03
CA ASP A 193 -25.97 1.11 8.63
C ASP A 193 -25.82 0.04 7.53
N GLU A 194 -24.71 -0.68 7.53
CA GLU A 194 -24.40 -1.69 6.49
C GLU A 194 -25.36 -2.89 6.51
N GLU A 195 -25.88 -3.28 7.68
CA GLU A 195 -26.79 -4.41 7.82
C GLU A 195 -28.17 -4.05 7.25
N ARG A 196 -28.70 -2.91 7.64
CA ARG A 196 -30.02 -2.43 7.22
C ARG A 196 -30.00 -1.78 5.84
N GLY A 197 -28.86 -1.23 5.42
CA GLY A 197 -28.71 -0.47 4.18
C GLY A 197 -29.40 0.90 4.23
N THR A 198 -29.52 1.48 5.43
CA THR A 198 -30.16 2.77 5.70
C THR A 198 -29.15 3.79 6.20
N GLY A 199 -29.55 5.07 6.24
CA GLY A 199 -28.63 6.16 6.60
C GLY A 199 -27.90 6.73 5.40
N ILE A 200 -27.20 7.86 5.59
CA ILE A 200 -26.66 8.68 4.51
C ILE A 200 -25.14 8.63 4.48
N VAL A 201 -24.46 9.02 5.56
CA VAL A 201 -23.00 9.18 5.59
C VAL A 201 -22.31 7.85 5.83
N ARG A 202 -21.51 7.39 4.86
CA ARG A 202 -20.74 6.15 4.93
C ARG A 202 -19.33 6.39 5.44
N HIS A 203 -18.57 7.26 4.74
CA HIS A 203 -17.18 7.53 5.04
C HIS A 203 -16.84 9.00 4.77
N ALA A 204 -15.82 9.51 5.44
CA ALA A 204 -15.09 10.70 4.98
C ALA A 204 -13.74 10.25 4.41
N LEU A 205 -13.52 10.54 3.14
CA LEU A 205 -12.19 10.49 2.55
C LEU A 205 -11.56 11.86 2.77
N ILE A 206 -10.43 11.88 3.48
CA ILE A 206 -9.65 13.07 3.76
C ILE A 206 -8.28 12.90 3.10
N ARG A 207 -7.87 13.87 2.32
CA ARG A 207 -6.52 13.95 1.74
C ARG A 207 -5.86 15.25 2.16
N VAL A 208 -4.58 15.17 2.48
CA VAL A 208 -3.74 16.31 2.87
C VAL A 208 -2.49 16.32 2.03
N GLY A 209 -2.25 17.40 1.29
CA GLY A 209 -1.01 17.62 0.57
C GLY A 209 0.10 18.02 1.55
N PHE A 210 1.14 17.19 1.68
CA PHE A 210 2.20 17.39 2.66
C PHE A 210 3.16 18.52 2.27
N HIS A 211 3.35 18.75 0.97
CA HIS A 211 4.18 19.84 0.48
C HIS A 211 3.38 21.14 0.29
N THR A 212 2.09 21.03 -0.02
CA THR A 212 1.27 22.21 -0.33
C THR A 212 0.41 22.69 0.83
N GLY A 213 0.13 21.84 1.81
CA GLY A 213 -0.83 22.09 2.88
C GLY A 213 -2.29 22.09 2.42
N GLN A 214 -2.57 21.74 1.16
CA GLN A 214 -3.92 21.68 0.62
C GLN A 214 -4.69 20.50 1.20
N ILE A 215 -5.99 20.69 1.43
CA ILE A 215 -6.87 19.67 2.01
C ILE A 215 -8.06 19.43 1.09
N LEU A 216 -8.35 18.16 0.83
CA LEU A 216 -9.57 17.71 0.16
C LEU A 216 -10.36 16.80 1.09
N VAL A 217 -11.65 17.12 1.26
CA VAL A 217 -12.62 16.28 1.97
C VAL A 217 -13.68 15.81 1.01
N CYS A 218 -13.87 14.49 0.91
CA CYS A 218 -14.91 13.89 0.11
C CYS A 218 -15.79 12.99 0.98
N LEU A 219 -17.06 13.41 1.18
CA LEU A 219 -18.02 12.62 1.95
C LEU A 219 -18.63 11.55 1.05
N VAL A 220 -18.50 10.28 1.44
CA VAL A 220 -19.13 9.16 0.74
C VAL A 220 -20.53 8.97 1.31
N ILE A 221 -21.54 9.07 0.45
CA ILE A 221 -22.95 9.03 0.86
C ILE A 221 -23.75 7.95 0.15
N ASN A 222 -24.72 7.38 0.87
CA ASN A 222 -25.72 6.42 0.39
C ASN A 222 -27.00 7.13 -0.08
N ALA A 223 -26.87 8.28 -0.76
CA ALA A 223 -28.01 9.07 -1.22
C ALA A 223 -27.61 9.83 -2.50
N ASP A 224 -28.54 10.42 -3.21
CA ASP A 224 -28.27 11.26 -4.40
C ASP A 224 -27.74 12.64 -4.03
N SER A 225 -28.05 13.10 -2.81
CA SER A 225 -27.60 14.39 -2.26
C SER A 225 -27.45 14.30 -0.75
N LEU A 226 -26.68 15.21 -0.17
CA LEU A 226 -26.55 15.38 1.28
C LEU A 226 -27.49 16.50 1.73
N PRO A 227 -28.42 16.27 2.67
CA PRO A 227 -29.22 17.33 3.27
C PRO A 227 -28.28 18.36 3.94
N HIS A 228 -28.58 19.63 3.78
CA HIS A 228 -27.81 20.75 4.35
C HIS A 228 -26.32 20.75 3.97
N ALA A 229 -25.98 20.29 2.75
CA ALA A 229 -24.59 20.22 2.25
C ALA A 229 -23.89 21.59 2.28
N ASP A 230 -24.63 22.68 2.09
CA ASP A 230 -24.17 24.06 2.21
C ASP A 230 -23.64 24.34 3.63
N LYS A 231 -24.33 23.89 4.67
CA LYS A 231 -23.93 24.08 6.07
C LYS A 231 -22.65 23.30 6.43
N LEU A 232 -22.51 22.08 5.91
CA LEU A 232 -21.25 21.33 6.06
C LEU A 232 -20.11 22.05 5.34
N THR A 233 -20.36 22.49 4.11
CA THR A 233 -19.37 23.22 3.32
C THR A 233 -18.92 24.51 4.03
N GLU A 234 -19.86 25.33 4.53
CA GLU A 234 -19.56 26.55 5.31
C GLU A 234 -18.68 26.30 6.53
N ARG A 235 -18.74 25.12 7.15
CA ARG A 235 -17.88 24.73 8.28
C ARG A 235 -16.50 24.33 7.81
N LEU A 236 -16.44 23.43 6.80
CA LEU A 236 -15.17 22.87 6.34
C LEU A 236 -14.27 23.91 5.67
N ILE A 237 -14.82 24.86 4.92
CA ILE A 237 -14.02 25.93 4.26
C ILE A 237 -13.31 26.88 5.24
N LYS A 238 -13.72 26.92 6.52
CA LYS A 238 -13.03 27.68 7.56
C LYS A 238 -11.74 27.02 8.03
N ILE A 239 -11.56 25.75 7.71
CA ILE A 239 -10.33 25.01 8.06
C ILE A 239 -9.22 25.49 7.13
N GLN A 240 -8.13 25.95 7.71
CA GLN A 240 -6.97 26.43 6.94
C GLN A 240 -6.44 25.31 6.02
N GLY A 241 -6.22 25.65 4.76
CA GLY A 241 -5.76 24.72 3.72
C GLY A 241 -6.88 23.99 3.00
N MET A 242 -8.16 24.16 3.38
CA MET A 242 -9.28 23.51 2.69
C MET A 242 -9.38 24.00 1.25
N THR A 243 -9.09 23.10 0.31
CA THR A 243 -9.04 23.40 -1.13
C THR A 243 -10.26 22.86 -1.85
N SER A 244 -10.74 21.68 -1.47
CA SER A 244 -11.91 21.04 -2.12
C SER A 244 -12.80 20.32 -1.11
N VAL A 245 -14.11 20.46 -1.30
CA VAL A 245 -15.14 19.68 -0.61
C VAL A 245 -16.03 19.01 -1.65
N CYS A 246 -16.15 17.69 -1.57
CA CYS A 246 -16.87 16.88 -2.55
C CYS A 246 -17.84 15.91 -1.85
N LEU A 247 -18.82 15.41 -2.61
CA LEU A 247 -19.58 14.21 -2.29
C LEU A 247 -19.21 13.11 -3.27
N ASN A 248 -19.11 11.88 -2.77
CA ASN A 248 -19.03 10.69 -3.60
C ASN A 248 -20.29 9.84 -3.36
N ILE A 249 -21.02 9.58 -4.43
CA ILE A 249 -22.29 8.85 -4.35
C ILE A 249 -22.01 7.36 -4.49
N ASN A 250 -22.22 6.61 -3.41
CA ASN A 250 -22.11 5.16 -3.40
C ASN A 250 -23.30 4.50 -2.69
N LYS A 251 -24.27 4.04 -3.49
CA LYS A 251 -25.46 3.31 -3.02
C LYS A 251 -25.30 1.79 -3.10
N LYS A 252 -24.17 1.29 -3.60
CA LYS A 252 -23.93 -0.16 -3.76
C LYS A 252 -23.63 -0.78 -2.41
N LYS A 253 -24.25 -1.91 -2.10
CA LYS A 253 -23.95 -2.75 -0.93
C LYS A 253 -22.72 -3.63 -1.21
N THR A 254 -21.54 -3.02 -1.25
CA THR A 254 -20.27 -3.69 -1.50
C THR A 254 -19.19 -3.13 -0.58
N ASN A 255 -18.07 -3.83 -0.46
CA ASN A 255 -16.89 -3.36 0.29
C ASN A 255 -16.13 -2.22 -0.43
N VAL A 256 -16.55 -1.83 -1.63
CA VAL A 256 -15.96 -0.70 -2.35
C VAL A 256 -16.44 0.59 -1.70
N ILE A 257 -15.50 1.40 -1.22
CA ILE A 257 -15.81 2.63 -0.49
C ILE A 257 -16.30 3.73 -1.44
N LEU A 258 -15.59 3.98 -2.55
CA LEU A 258 -15.92 5.05 -3.48
C LEU A 258 -16.83 4.54 -4.60
N GLY A 259 -17.90 5.29 -4.87
CA GLY A 259 -18.72 5.11 -6.07
C GLY A 259 -18.12 5.83 -7.28
N GLU A 260 -18.80 5.72 -8.41
CA GLU A 260 -18.35 6.29 -9.69
C GLU A 260 -18.57 7.81 -9.78
N LYS A 261 -19.66 8.31 -9.17
CA LYS A 261 -20.07 9.71 -9.28
C LYS A 261 -19.51 10.56 -8.14
N VAL A 262 -18.79 11.62 -8.51
CA VAL A 262 -18.33 12.67 -7.59
C VAL A 262 -19.08 13.95 -7.91
N VAL A 263 -19.55 14.66 -6.88
CA VAL A 263 -20.20 15.97 -6.97
C VAL A 263 -19.34 16.96 -6.19
N ASN A 264 -18.92 18.02 -6.87
CA ASN A 264 -18.12 19.06 -6.26
C ASN A 264 -19.03 20.06 -5.54
N LEU A 265 -18.75 20.36 -4.27
CA LEU A 265 -19.46 21.34 -3.47
C LEU A 265 -18.67 22.65 -3.34
N PHE A 266 -17.35 22.56 -3.29
CA PHE A 266 -16.44 23.71 -3.15
C PHE A 266 -15.08 23.41 -3.78
N GLY A 267 -14.47 24.43 -4.36
CA GLY A 267 -13.13 24.38 -4.94
C GLY A 267 -13.07 23.60 -6.26
N PRO A 268 -11.87 23.22 -6.72
CA PRO A 268 -11.68 22.58 -8.04
C PRO A 268 -12.05 21.08 -8.07
N GLY A 269 -12.32 20.44 -6.94
CA GLY A 269 -12.60 19.00 -6.86
C GLY A 269 -11.36 18.12 -6.74
N TYR A 270 -10.18 18.71 -6.59
CA TYR A 270 -8.90 18.05 -6.37
C TYR A 270 -8.02 18.85 -5.41
N LEU A 271 -6.92 18.30 -5.00
CA LEU A 271 -5.79 19.01 -4.39
C LEU A 271 -4.53 18.81 -5.24
N GLU A 272 -3.53 19.65 -5.04
CA GLU A 272 -2.19 19.45 -5.58
C GLU A 272 -1.21 19.08 -4.47
N ASP A 273 -0.31 18.13 -4.77
CA ASP A 273 0.84 17.81 -3.91
C ASP A 273 2.04 17.40 -4.77
N LYS A 274 3.20 17.21 -4.14
CA LYS A 274 4.45 16.94 -4.83
C LYS A 274 5.07 15.61 -4.40
N ILE A 275 5.82 15.01 -5.32
CA ILE A 275 6.81 13.97 -5.05
C ILE A 275 8.12 14.49 -5.64
N GLY A 276 9.08 14.85 -4.78
CA GLY A 276 10.25 15.62 -5.19
C GLY A 276 9.83 16.93 -5.86
N GLU A 277 10.32 17.13 -7.10
CA GLU A 277 10.02 18.35 -7.90
C GLU A 277 8.76 18.21 -8.78
N VAL A 278 8.11 17.04 -8.79
CA VAL A 278 6.95 16.79 -9.67
C VAL A 278 5.65 17.10 -8.93
N THR A 279 4.83 17.97 -9.49
CA THR A 279 3.50 18.35 -8.96
C THR A 279 2.42 17.48 -9.57
N PHE A 280 1.56 16.94 -8.70
CA PHE A 280 0.43 16.09 -9.08
C PHE A 280 -0.90 16.71 -8.68
N GLN A 281 -1.86 16.64 -9.60
CA GLN A 281 -3.26 16.87 -9.30
C GLN A 281 -3.88 15.56 -8.82
N ILE A 282 -4.55 15.60 -7.67
CA ILE A 282 -5.02 14.40 -6.96
C ILE A 282 -6.51 14.56 -6.66
N SER A 283 -7.36 13.82 -7.38
CA SER A 283 -8.80 13.76 -7.16
C SER A 283 -9.16 12.80 -6.01
N PRO A 284 -10.42 12.75 -5.54
CA PRO A 284 -10.86 11.74 -4.58
C PRO A 284 -10.59 10.30 -5.04
N GLN A 285 -10.71 10.02 -6.34
CA GLN A 285 -10.60 8.68 -6.92
C GLN A 285 -9.17 8.31 -7.36
N SER A 286 -8.27 9.29 -7.56
CA SER A 286 -6.90 9.04 -7.99
C SER A 286 -6.16 8.16 -6.97
N PHE A 287 -5.40 7.17 -7.46
CA PHE A 287 -4.41 6.50 -6.63
C PHE A 287 -3.19 7.42 -6.48
N PHE A 288 -2.79 7.66 -5.26
CA PHE A 288 -1.57 8.39 -4.90
C PHE A 288 -1.00 7.77 -3.64
N GLN A 289 0.30 7.55 -3.60
CA GLN A 289 0.96 6.89 -2.48
C GLN A 289 0.68 7.61 -1.16
N VAL A 290 0.40 6.82 -0.11
CA VAL A 290 -0.14 7.37 1.15
C VAL A 290 0.91 7.92 2.11
N ASN A 291 2.19 7.70 1.84
CA ASN A 291 3.32 8.19 2.63
C ASN A 291 4.28 8.98 1.74
N PRO A 292 4.09 10.30 1.59
CA PRO A 292 4.88 11.11 0.66
C PRO A 292 6.39 11.03 0.89
N SER A 293 6.84 11.08 2.13
CA SER A 293 8.25 11.02 2.48
C SER A 293 8.90 9.71 2.03
N GLN A 294 8.25 8.57 2.28
CA GLN A 294 8.77 7.28 1.86
C GLN A 294 8.54 7.00 0.38
N THR A 295 7.56 7.64 -0.25
CA THR A 295 7.38 7.59 -1.70
C THR A 295 8.59 8.18 -2.41
N GLU A 296 9.14 9.29 -1.94
CA GLU A 296 10.37 9.85 -2.50
C GLU A 296 11.57 8.90 -2.32
N VAL A 297 11.69 8.24 -1.17
CA VAL A 297 12.75 7.25 -0.94
C VAL A 297 12.59 6.06 -1.89
N LEU A 298 11.36 5.54 -2.03
CA LEU A 298 11.03 4.43 -2.92
C LEU A 298 11.35 4.76 -4.40
N TYR A 299 10.91 5.94 -4.87
CA TYR A 299 11.10 6.36 -6.25
C TYR A 299 12.56 6.75 -6.56
N LYS A 300 13.28 7.32 -5.59
CA LYS A 300 14.74 7.52 -5.72
C LYS A 300 15.48 6.19 -5.86
N LYS A 301 15.06 5.13 -5.15
CA LYS A 301 15.62 3.79 -5.32
C LYS A 301 15.23 3.17 -6.67
N ALA A 302 14.00 3.33 -7.13
CA ALA A 302 13.58 2.89 -8.46
C ALA A 302 14.42 3.61 -9.56
N LEU A 303 14.63 4.92 -9.45
CA LEU A 303 15.48 5.70 -10.36
C LEU A 303 16.95 5.26 -10.32
N GLU A 304 17.50 5.05 -9.11
CA GLU A 304 18.86 4.52 -8.94
C GLU A 304 19.04 3.16 -9.62
N PHE A 305 18.06 2.27 -9.47
CA PHE A 305 18.07 0.93 -10.07
C PHE A 305 17.83 0.98 -11.57
N ALA A 306 17.02 1.91 -12.05
CA ALA A 306 16.83 2.14 -13.47
C ALA A 306 18.12 2.63 -14.16
N GLY A 307 19.02 3.32 -13.44
CA GLY A 307 20.33 3.74 -13.92
C GLY A 307 20.27 4.62 -15.17
N LEU A 308 19.35 5.59 -15.19
CA LEU A 308 19.07 6.43 -16.35
C LEU A 308 20.16 7.48 -16.55
N THR A 309 20.56 7.69 -17.81
CA THR A 309 21.56 8.66 -18.26
C THR A 309 21.00 9.79 -19.13
N GLY A 310 19.69 9.74 -19.41
CA GLY A 310 19.02 10.64 -20.34
C GLY A 310 18.95 10.13 -21.78
N GLN A 311 19.41 8.91 -22.03
CA GLN A 311 19.35 8.29 -23.36
C GLN A 311 18.33 7.15 -23.45
N GLU A 312 17.86 6.67 -22.33
CA GLU A 312 17.03 5.48 -22.23
C GLU A 312 15.56 5.73 -22.54
N THR A 313 14.96 4.74 -23.20
CA THR A 313 13.51 4.56 -23.35
C THR A 313 12.99 3.68 -22.21
N VAL A 314 12.07 4.22 -21.44
CA VAL A 314 11.50 3.56 -20.26
C VAL A 314 10.03 3.24 -20.48
N TRP A 315 9.60 2.03 -20.10
CA TRP A 315 8.20 1.65 -19.98
C TRP A 315 7.80 1.53 -18.52
N ASP A 316 6.73 2.20 -18.12
CA ASP A 316 6.10 2.09 -16.81
C ASP A 316 4.76 1.37 -16.96
N LEU A 317 4.72 0.13 -16.52
CA LEU A 317 3.54 -0.72 -16.59
C LEU A 317 2.77 -0.64 -15.26
N TYR A 318 1.49 -0.36 -15.30
CA TYR A 318 0.63 0.04 -14.20
C TYR A 318 0.89 1.49 -13.73
N CYS A 319 1.06 2.43 -14.65
CA CYS A 319 1.52 3.78 -14.34
C CYS A 319 0.53 4.63 -13.49
N GLY A 320 -0.74 4.24 -13.39
CA GLY A 320 -1.76 5.02 -12.68
C GLY A 320 -1.86 6.45 -13.21
N ILE A 321 -1.81 7.44 -12.32
CA ILE A 321 -1.78 8.87 -12.69
C ILE A 321 -0.38 9.38 -13.09
N GLY A 322 0.55 8.46 -13.40
CA GLY A 322 1.90 8.75 -13.88
C GLY A 322 2.92 9.06 -12.78
N THR A 323 2.73 8.62 -11.54
CA THR A 323 3.60 9.03 -10.43
C THR A 323 5.04 8.59 -10.62
N ILE A 324 5.30 7.32 -10.96
CA ILE A 324 6.66 6.81 -11.26
C ILE A 324 7.10 7.32 -12.62
N SER A 325 6.24 7.25 -13.64
CA SER A 325 6.54 7.70 -15.00
C SER A 325 7.12 9.12 -15.04
N LEU A 326 6.46 10.08 -14.40
CA LEU A 326 6.87 11.49 -14.42
C LEU A 326 8.13 11.73 -13.57
N PHE A 327 8.32 10.94 -12.50
CA PHE A 327 9.54 10.99 -11.70
C PHE A 327 10.74 10.53 -12.53
N LEU A 328 10.61 9.45 -13.32
CA LEU A 328 11.65 8.92 -14.20
C LEU A 328 11.86 9.79 -15.44
N ALA A 329 10.83 10.43 -15.98
CA ALA A 329 10.90 11.24 -17.19
C ALA A 329 11.93 12.38 -17.14
N ARG A 330 12.23 12.87 -15.95
CA ARG A 330 13.26 13.90 -15.73
C ARG A 330 14.69 13.41 -16.03
N SER A 331 14.90 12.10 -16.07
CA SER A 331 16.21 11.47 -16.28
C SER A 331 16.23 10.51 -17.47
N ALA A 332 15.12 10.36 -18.20
CA ALA A 332 14.98 9.48 -19.35
C ALA A 332 14.91 10.27 -20.66
N LYS A 333 15.26 9.65 -21.79
CA LYS A 333 15.02 10.18 -23.13
C LYS A 333 13.52 10.20 -23.43
N LYS A 334 12.83 9.10 -23.16
CA LYS A 334 11.39 8.93 -23.39
C LYS A 334 10.80 7.99 -22.34
N VAL A 335 9.60 8.28 -21.86
CA VAL A 335 8.83 7.40 -20.96
C VAL A 335 7.48 7.09 -21.55
N TYR A 336 7.15 5.81 -21.61
CA TYR A 336 5.85 5.29 -22.00
C TYR A 336 5.14 4.73 -20.77
N GLY A 337 3.91 5.17 -20.50
CA GLY A 337 3.09 4.68 -19.40
C GLY A 337 1.89 3.89 -19.90
N VAL A 338 1.55 2.79 -19.26
CA VAL A 338 0.38 1.97 -19.57
C VAL A 338 -0.47 1.77 -18.32
N GLU A 339 -1.78 2.03 -18.44
CA GLU A 339 -2.76 1.85 -17.38
C GLU A 339 -4.12 1.48 -17.96
N ILE A 340 -4.82 0.55 -17.31
CA ILE A 340 -6.13 0.07 -17.79
C ILE A 340 -7.27 1.08 -17.56
N ILE A 341 -7.10 2.01 -16.61
CA ILE A 341 -8.13 2.96 -16.19
C ILE A 341 -8.02 4.25 -17.02
N PRO A 342 -8.98 4.57 -17.94
CA PRO A 342 -8.90 5.74 -18.79
C PRO A 342 -8.75 7.06 -18.03
N ALA A 343 -9.49 7.25 -16.94
CA ALA A 343 -9.44 8.47 -16.13
C ALA A 343 -8.04 8.67 -15.50
N ALA A 344 -7.35 7.60 -15.12
CA ALA A 344 -5.98 7.70 -14.60
C ALA A 344 -4.99 8.14 -15.69
N ILE A 345 -5.17 7.70 -16.93
CA ILE A 345 -4.36 8.17 -18.08
C ILE A 345 -4.63 9.64 -18.41
N GLU A 346 -5.86 10.10 -18.29
CA GLU A 346 -6.17 11.53 -18.44
C GLU A 346 -5.48 12.36 -17.37
N ASP A 347 -5.53 11.92 -16.12
CA ASP A 347 -4.77 12.52 -14.99
C ASP A 347 -3.26 12.51 -15.27
N ALA A 348 -2.69 11.39 -15.78
CA ALA A 348 -1.27 11.27 -16.10
C ALA A 348 -0.83 12.28 -17.17
N ARG A 349 -1.59 12.42 -18.25
CA ARG A 349 -1.35 13.42 -19.32
C ARG A 349 -1.45 14.85 -18.78
N GLY A 350 -2.46 15.12 -17.95
CA GLY A 350 -2.62 16.41 -17.28
C GLY A 350 -1.45 16.74 -16.34
N ASN A 351 -0.97 15.75 -15.60
CA ASN A 351 0.19 15.88 -14.72
C ASN A 351 1.48 16.09 -15.52
N ALA A 352 1.67 15.38 -16.63
CA ALA A 352 2.80 15.60 -17.53
C ALA A 352 2.85 17.04 -18.07
N ALA A 353 1.75 17.53 -18.61
CA ALA A 353 1.61 18.89 -19.13
C ALA A 353 1.87 19.95 -18.05
N ARG A 354 1.33 19.74 -16.81
CA ARG A 354 1.56 20.63 -15.64
C ARG A 354 3.04 20.78 -15.30
N ASN A 355 3.82 19.74 -15.49
CA ASN A 355 5.26 19.72 -15.17
C ASN A 355 6.16 20.01 -16.40
N GLY A 356 5.61 20.27 -17.58
CA GLY A 356 6.38 20.52 -18.80
C GLY A 356 7.21 19.29 -19.24
N LEU A 357 6.70 18.07 -19.02
CA LEU A 357 7.37 16.82 -19.35
C LEU A 357 6.86 16.27 -20.70
N ASP A 358 7.39 16.82 -21.80
CA ASP A 358 6.98 16.50 -23.19
C ASP A 358 7.55 15.15 -23.68
N ASN A 359 8.47 14.57 -22.94
CA ASN A 359 9.09 13.27 -23.23
C ASN A 359 8.29 12.09 -22.68
N THR A 360 6.99 12.26 -22.36
CA THR A 360 6.12 11.20 -21.89
C THR A 360 5.00 10.89 -22.89
N GLU A 361 4.53 9.64 -22.88
CA GLU A 361 3.37 9.21 -23.67
C GLU A 361 2.60 8.13 -22.89
N PHE A 362 1.26 8.24 -22.87
CA PHE A 362 0.43 7.38 -22.03
C PHE A 362 -0.64 6.65 -22.83
N PHE A 363 -0.80 5.34 -22.58
CA PHE A 363 -1.71 4.44 -23.28
C PHE A 363 -2.75 3.85 -22.32
N VAL A 364 -4.00 3.83 -22.76
CA VAL A 364 -5.09 3.12 -22.06
C VAL A 364 -5.13 1.68 -22.56
N GLY A 365 -5.00 0.71 -21.66
CA GLY A 365 -5.12 -0.70 -22.00
C GLY A 365 -4.33 -1.57 -21.04
N LYS A 366 -4.35 -2.87 -21.30
CA LYS A 366 -3.49 -3.81 -20.60
C LYS A 366 -2.11 -3.82 -21.23
N ALA A 367 -1.08 -3.89 -20.41
CA ALA A 367 0.30 -3.86 -20.88
C ALA A 367 0.58 -5.00 -21.89
N GLU A 368 0.07 -6.21 -21.63
CA GLU A 368 0.21 -7.38 -22.48
C GLU A 368 -0.49 -7.26 -23.85
N GLU A 369 -1.38 -6.27 -24.03
CA GLU A 369 -2.04 -5.96 -25.29
C GLU A 369 -1.36 -4.75 -25.98
N VAL A 370 -1.09 -3.70 -25.20
CA VAL A 370 -0.54 -2.43 -25.71
C VAL A 370 0.91 -2.59 -26.19
N LEU A 371 1.75 -3.32 -25.46
CA LEU A 371 3.17 -3.44 -25.77
C LEU A 371 3.41 -4.17 -27.12
N PRO A 372 2.83 -5.36 -27.38
CA PRO A 372 2.98 -6.03 -28.68
C PRO A 372 2.48 -5.18 -29.85
N GLU A 373 1.32 -4.54 -29.68
CA GLU A 373 0.75 -3.66 -30.73
C GLU A 373 1.66 -2.47 -31.02
N TRP A 374 2.26 -1.88 -29.98
CA TRP A 374 3.22 -0.78 -30.13
C TRP A 374 4.48 -1.25 -30.88
N TYR A 375 4.94 -2.48 -30.61
CA TYR A 375 6.09 -3.10 -31.24
C TYR A 375 5.86 -3.36 -32.73
N GLU A 376 4.70 -3.89 -33.09
CA GLU A 376 4.35 -4.23 -34.49
C GLU A 376 4.27 -3.02 -35.39
N LYS A 377 3.87 -1.87 -34.85
CA LYS A 377 3.68 -0.61 -35.60
C LYS A 377 4.97 0.15 -35.91
N ARG A 378 6.14 -0.33 -35.48
CA ARG A 378 7.41 0.36 -35.64
C ARG A 378 8.36 -0.39 -36.57
N ASP A 379 8.99 0.34 -37.50
CA ASP A 379 9.74 -0.26 -38.60
C ASP A 379 11.20 -0.61 -38.24
N SER A 380 11.84 0.06 -37.29
CA SER A 380 13.24 -0.19 -36.94
C SER A 380 13.42 -0.89 -35.58
N LYS A 381 14.47 -1.71 -35.45
CA LYS A 381 14.83 -2.36 -34.18
C LYS A 381 15.20 -1.33 -33.10
N GLU A 382 15.84 -0.22 -33.48
CA GLU A 382 16.23 0.85 -32.56
C GLU A 382 15.03 1.60 -31.97
N GLU A 383 13.95 1.75 -32.77
CA GLU A 383 12.70 2.34 -32.29
C GLU A 383 11.88 1.39 -31.42
N ARG A 384 12.16 0.09 -31.47
CA ARG A 384 11.46 -0.98 -30.73
C ARG A 384 12.11 -1.28 -29.39
N HIS A 385 13.30 -0.79 -29.11
CA HIS A 385 14.03 -1.16 -27.89
C HIS A 385 13.46 -0.46 -26.66
N ALA A 386 13.18 -1.25 -25.62
CA ALA A 386 12.87 -0.77 -24.28
C ALA A 386 14.12 -0.98 -23.42
N ASP A 387 14.87 0.09 -23.11
CA ASP A 387 16.06 -0.04 -22.29
C ASP A 387 15.73 -0.48 -20.86
N VAL A 388 14.65 0.07 -20.33
CA VAL A 388 14.19 -0.20 -18.96
C VAL A 388 12.69 -0.43 -18.94
N ILE A 389 12.25 -1.49 -18.26
CA ILE A 389 10.84 -1.68 -17.90
C ILE A 389 10.70 -1.55 -16.39
N VAL A 390 9.78 -0.68 -15.96
CA VAL A 390 9.39 -0.51 -14.56
C VAL A 390 8.00 -1.10 -14.38
N VAL A 391 7.79 -1.87 -13.31
CA VAL A 391 6.49 -2.43 -12.95
C VAL A 391 6.18 -2.16 -11.49
N ASP A 392 4.95 -1.70 -11.20
CA ASP A 392 4.39 -1.54 -9.84
C ASP A 392 3.00 -2.20 -9.80
N PRO A 393 2.92 -3.54 -9.89
CA PRO A 393 1.66 -4.25 -10.01
C PRO A 393 0.86 -4.24 -8.69
N PRO A 394 -0.45 -4.53 -8.74
CA PRO A 394 -1.26 -4.75 -7.55
C PRO A 394 -0.74 -5.95 -6.73
N ARG A 395 -1.26 -6.13 -5.50
CA ARG A 395 -0.83 -7.21 -4.56
C ARG A 395 -0.78 -8.62 -5.14
N LYS A 396 -1.56 -8.92 -6.18
CA LYS A 396 -1.52 -10.23 -6.86
C LYS A 396 -0.25 -10.47 -7.69
N GLY A 397 0.57 -9.44 -7.91
CA GLY A 397 1.73 -9.47 -8.81
C GLY A 397 1.32 -9.40 -10.28
N CYS A 398 2.28 -9.66 -11.17
CA CYS A 398 2.06 -9.79 -12.60
C CYS A 398 1.47 -11.17 -12.94
N ASP A 399 0.67 -11.26 -14.00
CA ASP A 399 0.31 -12.53 -14.58
C ASP A 399 1.41 -13.03 -15.55
N SER A 400 1.32 -14.31 -15.93
CA SER A 400 2.34 -14.93 -16.77
C SER A 400 2.39 -14.33 -18.19
N VAL A 401 1.26 -13.86 -18.72
CA VAL A 401 1.20 -13.24 -20.05
C VAL A 401 1.99 -11.95 -20.06
N LEU A 402 1.84 -11.13 -19.02
CA LEU A 402 2.62 -9.90 -18.89
C LEU A 402 4.12 -10.19 -18.69
N LEU A 403 4.48 -11.17 -17.85
CA LEU A 403 5.89 -11.56 -17.67
C LEU A 403 6.50 -12.08 -18.96
N ASP A 404 5.73 -12.81 -19.78
CA ASP A 404 6.15 -13.24 -21.12
C ASP A 404 6.36 -12.05 -22.05
N THR A 405 5.45 -11.09 -22.05
CA THR A 405 5.55 -9.87 -22.84
C THR A 405 6.78 -9.05 -22.45
N ILE A 406 7.04 -8.85 -21.16
CA ILE A 406 8.23 -8.15 -20.66
C ILE A 406 9.51 -8.82 -21.18
N THR A 407 9.60 -10.16 -21.07
CA THR A 407 10.78 -10.87 -21.53
C THR A 407 10.93 -10.86 -23.06
N ALA A 408 9.83 -10.84 -23.82
CA ALA A 408 9.83 -10.74 -25.29
C ALA A 408 10.26 -9.35 -25.80
N MET A 409 10.18 -8.30 -24.95
CA MET A 409 10.69 -6.97 -25.26
C MET A 409 12.21 -6.82 -25.05
N HIS A 410 12.83 -7.81 -24.44
CA HIS A 410 14.26 -7.85 -24.20
C HIS A 410 14.87 -6.61 -23.51
N PRO A 411 14.24 -6.04 -22.44
CA PRO A 411 14.81 -4.87 -21.79
C PRO A 411 16.18 -5.19 -21.17
N ASP A 412 17.06 -4.20 -21.12
CA ASP A 412 18.35 -4.37 -20.46
C ASP A 412 18.20 -4.50 -18.96
N ARG A 413 17.22 -3.77 -18.42
CA ARG A 413 16.91 -3.73 -16.97
C ARG A 413 15.41 -3.80 -16.73
N ILE A 414 15.04 -4.53 -15.68
CA ILE A 414 13.67 -4.54 -15.15
C ILE A 414 13.74 -4.03 -13.71
N VAL A 415 13.00 -2.97 -13.41
CA VAL A 415 12.83 -2.45 -12.04
C VAL A 415 11.45 -2.88 -11.56
N TYR A 416 11.41 -3.77 -10.58
CA TYR A 416 10.17 -4.29 -10.03
C TYR A 416 9.91 -3.64 -8.66
N VAL A 417 8.84 -2.87 -8.52
CA VAL A 417 8.32 -2.33 -7.26
C VAL A 417 7.17 -3.22 -6.80
N SER A 418 7.12 -3.59 -5.52
CA SER A 418 6.08 -4.49 -5.02
C SER A 418 5.71 -4.24 -3.57
N CYS A 419 4.43 -4.21 -3.29
CA CYS A 419 3.87 -4.16 -1.93
C CYS A 419 3.66 -5.55 -1.29
N ASP A 420 3.92 -6.64 -2.02
CA ASP A 420 3.80 -8.02 -1.54
C ASP A 420 5.02 -8.85 -1.92
N SER A 421 5.88 -9.12 -0.95
CA SER A 421 7.13 -9.85 -1.18
C SER A 421 6.95 -11.33 -1.55
N ALA A 422 5.76 -11.94 -1.32
CA ALA A 422 5.53 -13.33 -1.71
C ALA A 422 5.19 -13.43 -3.20
N THR A 423 4.32 -12.55 -3.72
CA THR A 423 4.03 -12.48 -5.16
C THR A 423 5.25 -11.98 -5.94
N LEU A 424 5.98 -11.00 -5.40
CA LEU A 424 7.28 -10.58 -5.94
C LEU A 424 8.22 -11.78 -6.12
N ALA A 425 8.42 -12.57 -5.06
CA ALA A 425 9.33 -13.72 -5.11
C ALA A 425 8.89 -14.77 -6.17
N ARG A 426 7.59 -14.99 -6.36
CA ARG A 426 7.03 -15.85 -7.41
C ARG A 426 7.38 -15.31 -8.80
N ASP A 427 7.18 -14.02 -9.02
CA ASP A 427 7.39 -13.40 -10.32
C ASP A 427 8.88 -13.31 -10.67
N LEU A 428 9.74 -13.02 -9.68
CA LEU A 428 11.19 -13.06 -9.84
C LEU A 428 11.69 -14.46 -10.21
N LYS A 429 11.15 -15.50 -9.56
CA LYS A 429 11.46 -16.90 -9.94
C LYS A 429 11.14 -17.16 -11.41
N TYR A 430 9.95 -16.73 -11.86
CA TYR A 430 9.56 -16.88 -13.26
C TYR A 430 10.55 -16.20 -14.20
N LEU A 431 10.89 -14.93 -13.95
CA LEU A 431 11.80 -14.14 -14.78
C LEU A 431 13.23 -14.70 -14.81
N THR A 432 13.73 -15.21 -13.68
CA THR A 432 15.11 -15.73 -13.57
C THR A 432 15.28 -17.16 -14.10
N GLU A 433 14.23 -17.99 -14.07
CA GLU A 433 14.26 -19.35 -14.59
C GLU A 433 14.02 -19.39 -16.12
N LYS A 434 13.37 -18.35 -16.68
CA LYS A 434 13.05 -18.30 -18.10
C LYS A 434 14.29 -18.04 -18.96
N VAL A 435 14.52 -18.91 -19.96
CA VAL A 435 15.53 -18.71 -21.01
C VAL A 435 14.93 -17.81 -22.07
N CYS A 436 15.60 -16.72 -22.37
CA CYS A 436 15.26 -15.78 -23.43
C CYS A 436 16.26 -15.89 -24.56
N SER A 437 15.84 -15.61 -25.80
CA SER A 437 16.72 -15.59 -26.96
C SER A 437 16.48 -14.33 -27.80
N GLU A 438 17.53 -13.63 -28.17
CA GLU A 438 17.48 -12.41 -28.95
C GLU A 438 18.22 -12.60 -30.28
N GLY A 439 17.56 -13.21 -31.26
CA GLY A 439 18.07 -13.39 -32.61
C GLY A 439 19.45 -14.04 -32.65
N LYS A 440 20.47 -13.31 -33.15
CA LYS A 440 21.86 -13.80 -33.25
C LYS A 440 22.70 -13.57 -32.01
N GLU A 441 22.18 -12.86 -31.00
CA GLU A 441 22.94 -12.49 -29.78
C GLU A 441 23.02 -13.65 -28.76
N GLY A 442 22.29 -14.75 -29.01
CA GLY A 442 22.31 -15.95 -28.17
C GLY A 442 21.26 -15.98 -27.08
N GLU A 443 21.39 -16.95 -26.20
CA GLU A 443 20.50 -17.15 -25.06
C GLU A 443 20.96 -16.36 -23.84
N TYR A 444 20.04 -15.77 -23.11
CA TYR A 444 20.30 -15.10 -21.85
C TYR A 444 19.19 -15.37 -20.82
N ARG A 445 19.43 -15.00 -19.57
CA ARG A 445 18.44 -14.98 -18.49
C ARG A 445 18.52 -13.67 -17.73
N TYR A 446 17.43 -13.32 -17.05
CA TYR A 446 17.49 -12.25 -16.08
C TYR A 446 18.06 -12.76 -14.76
N GLN A 447 18.83 -11.95 -14.09
CA GLN A 447 19.31 -12.19 -12.73
C GLN A 447 18.89 -11.02 -11.83
N VAL A 448 18.61 -11.33 -10.57
CA VAL A 448 18.37 -10.31 -9.55
C VAL A 448 19.72 -9.75 -9.10
N GLU A 449 19.94 -8.47 -9.31
CA GLU A 449 21.19 -7.79 -8.91
C GLU A 449 21.06 -7.08 -7.58
N LYS A 450 19.95 -6.38 -7.36
CA LYS A 450 19.74 -5.57 -6.16
C LYS A 450 18.32 -5.73 -5.64
N VAL A 451 18.20 -5.68 -4.32
CA VAL A 451 16.92 -5.69 -3.60
C VAL A 451 16.98 -4.58 -2.56
N GLN A 452 15.92 -3.79 -2.41
CA GLN A 452 15.81 -2.79 -1.35
C GLN A 452 14.40 -2.76 -0.78
N PRO A 453 14.19 -3.23 0.46
CA PRO A 453 12.95 -3.01 1.18
C PRO A 453 12.82 -1.57 1.66
N VAL A 454 11.60 -1.01 1.60
CA VAL A 454 11.26 0.34 2.04
C VAL A 454 10.02 0.30 2.93
N ASP A 455 10.07 0.96 4.08
CA ASP A 455 8.95 1.01 5.00
C ASP A 455 7.95 2.11 4.65
N MET A 456 7.10 1.84 3.67
CA MET A 456 5.99 2.74 3.29
C MET A 456 4.88 2.81 4.35
N PHE A 457 4.77 1.80 5.21
CA PHE A 457 3.67 1.61 6.14
C PHE A 457 4.17 1.31 7.57
N PRO A 458 4.83 2.28 8.24
CA PRO A 458 5.21 2.13 9.65
C PRO A 458 4.06 1.60 10.52
N TRP A 459 4.39 0.82 11.53
CA TRP A 459 3.47 0.20 12.50
C TRP A 459 2.58 -0.91 11.92
N SER A 460 2.75 -1.27 10.66
CA SER A 460 2.08 -2.42 10.03
C SER A 460 3.09 -3.45 9.51
N ALA A 461 2.63 -4.67 9.23
CA ALA A 461 3.46 -5.75 8.68
C ALA A 461 3.74 -5.60 7.16
N HIS A 462 3.26 -4.54 6.51
CA HIS A 462 3.48 -4.30 5.09
C HIS A 462 4.85 -3.68 4.83
N VAL A 463 5.45 -4.04 3.69
CA VAL A 463 6.74 -3.54 3.23
C VAL A 463 6.70 -3.44 1.71
N GLU A 464 7.17 -2.32 1.18
CA GLU A 464 7.45 -2.18 -0.25
C GLU A 464 8.86 -2.69 -0.53
N THR A 465 9.08 -3.21 -1.74
CA THR A 465 10.40 -3.72 -2.12
C THR A 465 10.68 -3.33 -3.56
N VAL A 466 11.83 -2.71 -3.80
CA VAL A 466 12.35 -2.42 -5.15
C VAL A 466 13.40 -3.47 -5.50
N VAL A 467 13.31 -4.04 -6.69
CA VAL A 467 14.25 -5.04 -7.20
C VAL A 467 14.74 -4.63 -8.57
N LEU A 468 16.05 -4.77 -8.79
CA LEU A 468 16.68 -4.65 -10.10
C LEU A 468 17.00 -6.03 -10.65
N LEU A 469 16.52 -6.29 -11.86
CA LEU A 469 16.99 -7.42 -12.66
C LEU A 469 17.72 -6.89 -13.91
N SER A 470 18.76 -7.57 -14.34
CA SER A 470 19.49 -7.32 -15.59
C SER A 470 19.69 -8.59 -16.39
N LYS A 471 20.04 -8.43 -17.67
CA LYS A 471 20.39 -9.55 -18.54
C LYS A 471 21.71 -10.17 -18.09
N LEU A 472 21.73 -11.49 -17.91
CA LEU A 472 22.95 -12.30 -17.76
C LEU A 472 23.21 -13.04 -19.05
N GLN A 473 24.21 -12.61 -19.82
CA GLN A 473 24.63 -13.34 -21.00
C GLN A 473 25.24 -14.68 -20.60
N GLN A 474 24.70 -15.77 -21.14
CA GLN A 474 25.34 -17.07 -20.99
C GLN A 474 26.59 -17.07 -21.90
N LYS A 475 27.77 -17.22 -21.28
CA LYS A 475 29.04 -17.37 -21.99
C LYS A 475 29.15 -18.75 -22.63
#